data_8902b63af70a0173aa8974e2dd89ac57
#
_entry.id   8902b63af70a0173aa8974e2dd89ac57
#
_cell.length_a   1.000
_cell.length_b   1.000
_cell.length_c   1.000
_cell.angle_alpha   90.00
_cell.angle_beta   90.00
_cell.angle_gamma   90.00
#
_symmetry.space_group_name_H-M   'P 1'
#
loop_
_entity.id
_entity.type
_entity.pdbx_description
1 polymer ?
#
loop_
_entity_poly.entity_id
_entity_poly.type
_entity_poly.pdbx_seq_one_letter_code
_entity_poly.pdbx_strand_id
1 'polypeptide(L)'
;MIVTDWQARHGLSATDHQAAFDRLTGRGYRLLRLTGYELADEARYASIWAVQGGNAWQARHGLPAADYQAAVTALARDGYRPVDLSVCRAGGRVLFSAVWEQEEGLEWIARHGLTGAQYQTLFDELSADGFRLRCLSPYEDEAGAERFACVWDRYAGPPWQARHGLTAAEYQREFDRWKEHGYRPVRVVGHPVGHEVRYAAIWEQSAGHPWRAEHGVAHADYQAHFDALAAEGLRLVELSGYRAGGSAAYTTVWEATPETDTAADPAAALVVPFLQKWAVPGLSFALARGGAIRTTRAYGYANRITREIATTAHRFRVASVAKPITSTAVHLLIEQGRLALTDPVFGPGALLGTRYGTRPYSGRLQSVRLQHLLEHSAGGWTNDGEDPMFQQLFLDREALITWTLDNRPLDADPGTTYGYSNFGYCLLGRIVERAGGLPYGEFVHRHVLDPVGASQAVLAGATAEERHEREAMYTGTDLAAPYGIRVDRMDAHGGWAATPVDLLRFLFAVDGLPSPADILQPASRTAMTTASAVRPVTPTAPGYARGWAVNSAGTIWHDGTLPGSQAILVRPDDGRAWAAVCNAGRPNSALGGEFDALLWQVQDLL
;
A
#
# COMPACT_ATOMS: atom_id res chain seq x y z
N MET A 1 7.17 4.97 4.86
CA MET A 1 8.53 4.38 4.79
C MET A 1 9.16 4.50 6.14
N ILE A 2 9.82 3.46 6.63
CA ILE A 2 10.61 3.55 7.85
C ILE A 2 11.79 4.47 7.53
N VAL A 3 11.90 5.51 8.32
CA VAL A 3 13.03 6.43 8.29
C VAL A 3 14.07 5.85 9.24
N THR A 4 15.17 5.34 8.71
CA THR A 4 16.24 4.75 9.53
C THR A 4 17.22 5.79 10.05
N ASP A 5 17.34 6.90 9.35
CA ASP A 5 18.14 8.05 9.75
C ASP A 5 17.52 9.31 9.14
N TRP A 6 17.52 10.40 9.90
CA TRP A 6 16.98 11.67 9.43
C TRP A 6 17.83 12.82 9.93
N GLN A 7 17.80 13.91 9.20
CA GLN A 7 18.50 15.12 9.55
C GLN A 7 17.67 16.33 9.12
N ALA A 8 17.81 17.42 9.85
CA ALA A 8 17.31 18.71 9.43
C ALA A 8 18.45 19.73 9.34
N ARG A 9 18.26 20.74 8.51
CA ARG A 9 19.17 21.88 8.37
C ARG A 9 18.32 23.14 8.34
N HIS A 10 18.85 24.22 8.86
CA HIS A 10 18.23 25.54 8.81
C HIS A 10 19.28 26.65 8.69
N GLY A 11 18.87 27.85 8.34
CA GLY A 11 19.75 29.01 8.26
C GLY A 11 20.74 29.00 7.10
N LEU A 12 20.64 28.03 6.17
CA LEU A 12 21.63 27.84 5.10
C LEU A 12 21.47 28.91 4.01
N SER A 13 22.60 29.46 3.51
CA SER A 13 22.62 30.19 2.24
C SER A 13 22.30 29.24 1.07
N ALA A 14 22.05 29.78 -0.13
CA ALA A 14 21.82 28.95 -1.31
C ALA A 14 23.03 28.04 -1.61
N THR A 15 24.26 28.56 -1.46
CA THR A 15 25.50 27.79 -1.65
C THR A 15 25.64 26.68 -0.62
N ASP A 16 25.41 26.98 0.66
CA ASP A 16 25.52 25.98 1.74
C ASP A 16 24.43 24.92 1.64
N HIS A 17 23.22 25.30 1.20
CA HIS A 17 22.15 24.36 0.93
C HIS A 17 22.49 23.41 -0.21
N GLN A 18 23.07 23.92 -1.33
CA GLN A 18 23.52 23.06 -2.43
C GLN A 18 24.64 22.11 -1.96
N ALA A 19 25.60 22.58 -1.21
CA ALA A 19 26.66 21.73 -0.66
C ALA A 19 26.11 20.66 0.29
N ALA A 20 25.09 20.98 1.10
CA ALA A 20 24.39 20.01 1.93
C ALA A 20 23.59 19.02 1.09
N PHE A 21 22.94 19.48 0.02
CA PHE A 21 22.21 18.65 -0.93
C PHE A 21 23.13 17.58 -1.55
N ASP A 22 24.26 18.00 -2.14
CA ASP A 22 25.19 17.08 -2.81
C ASP A 22 25.77 16.05 -1.83
N ARG A 23 26.14 16.49 -0.62
CA ARG A 23 26.68 15.62 0.41
C ARG A 23 25.64 14.61 0.92
N LEU A 24 24.39 15.04 1.18
CA LEU A 24 23.37 14.18 1.75
C LEU A 24 22.80 13.20 0.71
N THR A 25 22.60 13.64 -0.53
CA THR A 25 22.20 12.74 -1.62
C THR A 25 23.27 11.70 -1.91
N GLY A 26 24.56 12.07 -1.89
CA GLY A 26 25.66 11.12 -2.01
C GLY A 26 25.74 10.09 -0.88
N ARG A 27 25.10 10.34 0.26
CA ARG A 27 24.94 9.41 1.40
C ARG A 27 23.60 8.66 1.43
N GLY A 28 22.79 8.78 0.37
CA GLY A 28 21.52 8.08 0.25
C GLY A 28 20.32 8.76 0.94
N TYR A 29 20.47 10.02 1.39
CA TYR A 29 19.33 10.77 1.93
C TYR A 29 18.47 11.34 0.81
N ARG A 30 17.16 11.37 1.05
CA ARG A 30 16.17 12.09 0.24
C ARG A 30 15.76 13.37 0.93
N LEU A 31 15.56 14.42 0.15
CA LEU A 31 14.94 15.65 0.62
C LEU A 31 13.42 15.47 0.74
N LEU A 32 12.88 15.64 1.94
CA LEU A 32 11.46 15.48 2.22
C LEU A 32 10.71 16.79 2.27
N ARG A 33 11.37 17.83 2.81
CA ARG A 33 10.84 19.19 2.96
C ARG A 33 11.91 20.20 2.64
N LEU A 34 11.51 21.27 1.96
CA LEU A 34 12.36 22.38 1.63
C LEU A 34 11.59 23.69 1.77
N THR A 35 12.04 24.55 2.65
CA THR A 35 11.48 25.90 2.82
C THR A 35 12.53 26.95 2.57
N GLY A 36 12.16 27.96 1.76
CA GLY A 36 12.92 29.21 1.61
C GLY A 36 12.27 30.31 2.43
N TYR A 37 13.07 31.17 3.01
CA TYR A 37 12.62 32.35 3.77
C TYR A 37 13.67 33.46 3.75
N GLU A 38 13.25 34.67 4.11
CA GLU A 38 14.14 35.83 4.19
C GLU A 38 14.72 36.00 5.60
N LEU A 39 16.03 36.23 5.67
CA LEU A 39 16.73 36.65 6.87
C LEU A 39 17.83 37.66 6.48
N ALA A 40 17.79 38.85 7.04
CA ALA A 40 18.72 39.93 6.73
C ALA A 40 18.79 40.23 5.23
N ASP A 41 17.62 40.38 4.57
CA ASP A 41 17.47 40.65 3.12
C ASP A 41 18.02 39.56 2.18
N GLU A 42 18.42 38.41 2.73
CA GLU A 42 18.93 37.29 1.95
C GLU A 42 18.02 36.08 2.04
N ALA A 43 17.99 35.28 0.95
CA ALA A 43 17.31 33.98 0.97
C ALA A 43 18.08 32.99 1.85
N ARG A 44 17.37 32.37 2.77
CA ARG A 44 17.85 31.26 3.58
C ARG A 44 16.97 30.04 3.37
N TYR A 45 17.55 28.88 3.59
CA TYR A 45 16.89 27.61 3.37
C TYR A 45 16.92 26.76 4.62
N ALA A 46 15.78 26.06 4.86
CA ALA A 46 15.72 24.99 5.82
C ALA A 46 15.15 23.74 5.15
N SER A 47 15.56 22.57 5.61
CA SER A 47 15.26 21.31 4.93
C SER A 47 15.24 20.13 5.89
N ILE A 48 14.39 19.13 5.56
CA ILE A 48 14.30 17.85 6.26
C ILE A 48 14.72 16.74 5.31
N TRP A 49 15.59 15.89 5.76
CA TRP A 49 16.22 14.81 5.01
C TRP A 49 16.01 13.48 5.71
N ALA A 50 15.83 12.40 4.96
CA ALA A 50 15.76 11.06 5.54
C ALA A 50 16.35 10.00 4.61
N VAL A 51 16.95 8.99 5.22
CA VAL A 51 17.27 7.74 4.52
C VAL A 51 16.00 6.94 4.41
N GLN A 52 15.44 6.91 3.22
CA GLN A 52 14.21 6.16 2.91
C GLN A 52 14.15 5.81 1.44
N GLY A 53 13.60 4.65 1.11
CA GLY A 53 13.27 4.27 -0.27
C GLY A 53 12.15 5.16 -0.85
N GLY A 54 11.85 5.01 -2.12
CA GLY A 54 10.75 5.72 -2.80
C GLY A 54 11.02 5.91 -4.29
N ASN A 55 10.08 6.56 -4.96
CA ASN A 55 10.17 6.87 -6.38
C ASN A 55 11.36 7.79 -6.69
N ALA A 56 11.75 7.85 -7.95
CA ALA A 56 12.72 8.84 -8.41
C ALA A 56 12.26 10.26 -8.02
N TRP A 57 13.18 11.10 -7.64
CA TRP A 57 12.87 12.45 -7.17
C TRP A 57 13.88 13.48 -7.63
N GLN A 58 13.45 14.72 -7.66
CA GLN A 58 14.27 15.87 -7.97
C GLN A 58 13.90 17.04 -7.06
N ALA A 59 14.81 17.99 -6.89
CA ALA A 59 14.54 19.23 -6.17
C ALA A 59 15.24 20.42 -6.84
N ARG A 60 14.67 21.59 -6.65
CA ARG A 60 15.24 22.88 -7.06
C ARG A 60 14.95 23.90 -5.97
N HIS A 61 15.84 24.87 -5.80
CA HIS A 61 15.65 25.97 -4.87
C HIS A 61 16.04 27.30 -5.50
N GLY A 62 15.46 28.37 -4.99
CA GLY A 62 15.81 29.75 -5.40
C GLY A 62 15.43 30.08 -6.85
N LEU A 63 14.45 29.42 -7.45
CA LEU A 63 14.05 29.65 -8.83
C LEU A 63 13.15 30.90 -8.95
N PRO A 64 13.41 31.82 -9.92
CA PRO A 64 12.40 32.77 -10.36
C PRO A 64 11.13 32.08 -10.86
N ALA A 65 9.99 32.78 -10.87
CA ALA A 65 8.69 32.20 -11.24
C ALA A 65 8.68 31.55 -12.64
N ALA A 66 9.34 32.17 -13.65
CA ALA A 66 9.41 31.64 -15.00
C ALA A 66 10.19 30.31 -15.05
N ASP A 67 11.32 30.22 -14.33
CA ASP A 67 12.16 29.03 -14.27
C ASP A 67 11.46 27.89 -13.49
N TYR A 68 10.73 28.23 -12.43
CA TYR A 68 9.89 27.30 -11.72
C TYR A 68 8.79 26.69 -12.63
N GLN A 69 8.07 27.55 -13.38
CA GLN A 69 7.04 27.09 -14.31
C GLN A 69 7.63 26.21 -15.42
N ALA A 70 8.80 26.57 -15.95
CA ALA A 70 9.51 25.75 -16.94
C ALA A 70 9.90 24.38 -16.35
N ALA A 71 10.40 24.35 -15.11
CA ALA A 71 10.73 23.10 -14.41
C ALA A 71 9.50 22.22 -14.18
N VAL A 72 8.36 22.79 -13.72
CA VAL A 72 7.10 22.07 -13.56
C VAL A 72 6.66 21.44 -14.88
N THR A 73 6.71 22.21 -15.98
CA THR A 73 6.29 21.74 -17.30
C THR A 73 7.20 20.62 -17.84
N ALA A 74 8.51 20.76 -17.67
CA ALA A 74 9.48 19.75 -18.12
C ALA A 74 9.35 18.45 -17.32
N LEU A 75 9.34 18.55 -15.99
CA LEU A 75 9.26 17.39 -15.11
C LEU A 75 7.92 16.65 -15.20
N ALA A 76 6.82 17.35 -15.45
CA ALA A 76 5.51 16.72 -15.67
C ALA A 76 5.50 15.80 -16.90
N ARG A 77 6.25 16.12 -17.97
CA ARG A 77 6.39 15.26 -19.16
C ARG A 77 7.11 13.94 -18.84
N ASP A 78 8.01 13.97 -17.85
CA ASP A 78 8.78 12.82 -17.39
C ASP A 78 8.09 12.08 -16.23
N GLY A 79 6.79 12.35 -16.00
CA GLY A 79 5.97 11.70 -14.97
C GLY A 79 6.24 12.19 -13.54
N TYR A 80 6.92 13.32 -13.35
CA TYR A 80 7.13 13.91 -12.03
C TYR A 80 6.02 14.89 -11.66
N ARG A 81 5.65 14.92 -10.39
CA ARG A 81 4.75 15.91 -9.81
C ARG A 81 5.38 16.60 -8.61
N PRO A 82 5.05 17.86 -8.34
CA PRO A 82 5.53 18.51 -7.12
C PRO A 82 4.88 17.89 -5.88
N VAL A 83 5.71 17.56 -4.90
CA VAL A 83 5.27 16.99 -3.61
C VAL A 83 5.55 17.91 -2.43
N ASP A 84 6.41 18.90 -2.63
CA ASP A 84 6.66 19.97 -1.69
C ASP A 84 6.93 21.29 -2.44
N LEU A 85 6.41 22.40 -1.90
CA LEU A 85 6.51 23.73 -2.50
C LEU A 85 6.61 24.78 -1.41
N SER A 86 7.61 25.65 -1.55
CA SER A 86 7.79 26.84 -0.72
C SER A 86 8.15 28.04 -1.61
N VAL A 87 7.53 29.17 -1.34
CA VAL A 87 7.80 30.43 -2.03
C VAL A 87 8.08 31.49 -0.99
N CYS A 88 9.13 32.26 -1.21
CA CYS A 88 9.48 33.40 -0.36
C CYS A 88 9.88 34.61 -1.20
N ARG A 89 9.74 35.80 -0.61
CA ARG A 89 10.39 37.00 -1.12
C ARG A 89 11.65 37.25 -0.32
N ALA A 90 12.79 37.40 -1.02
CA ALA A 90 14.04 37.70 -0.37
C ALA A 90 14.88 38.64 -1.29
N GLY A 91 15.47 39.67 -0.71
CA GLY A 91 16.20 40.69 -1.49
C GLY A 91 15.32 41.32 -2.58
N GLY A 92 14.04 41.55 -2.32
CA GLY A 92 13.07 42.13 -3.26
C GLY A 92 12.61 41.19 -4.38
N ARG A 93 13.04 39.93 -4.44
CA ARG A 93 12.73 38.93 -5.50
C ARG A 93 11.88 37.81 -4.95
N VAL A 94 10.95 37.31 -5.76
CA VAL A 94 10.16 36.10 -5.45
C VAL A 94 10.92 34.86 -5.91
N LEU A 95 11.14 33.92 -4.98
CA LEU A 95 11.93 32.70 -5.19
C LEU A 95 11.13 31.47 -4.82
N PHE A 96 11.12 30.51 -5.73
CA PHE A 96 10.42 29.22 -5.58
C PHE A 96 11.42 28.12 -5.24
N SER A 97 11.00 27.23 -4.35
CA SER A 97 11.72 26.00 -4.00
C SER A 97 10.74 24.85 -4.00
N ALA A 98 11.08 23.75 -4.63
CA ALA A 98 10.17 22.61 -4.71
C ALA A 98 10.90 21.27 -4.78
N VAL A 99 10.19 20.22 -4.37
CA VAL A 99 10.58 18.82 -4.50
C VAL A 99 9.56 18.13 -5.39
N TRP A 100 10.02 17.33 -6.34
CA TRP A 100 9.20 16.53 -7.24
C TRP A 100 9.49 15.06 -7.04
N GLU A 101 8.45 14.23 -7.13
CA GLU A 101 8.56 12.77 -7.17
C GLU A 101 7.91 12.23 -8.44
N GLN A 102 8.52 11.20 -9.04
CA GLN A 102 7.95 10.50 -10.17
C GLN A 102 6.85 9.56 -9.68
N GLU A 103 5.61 9.82 -10.07
CA GLU A 103 4.45 9.02 -9.69
C GLU A 103 3.41 9.05 -10.81
N GLU A 104 3.20 7.91 -11.46
CA GLU A 104 2.24 7.77 -12.54
C GLU A 104 0.83 7.51 -11.99
N GLY A 105 -0.19 7.98 -12.72
CA GLY A 105 -1.59 7.67 -12.47
C GLY A 105 -2.29 8.52 -11.40
N LEU A 106 -1.59 9.46 -10.75
CA LEU A 106 -2.20 10.41 -9.84
C LEU A 106 -2.48 11.74 -10.55
N GLU A 107 -3.75 12.15 -10.59
CA GLU A 107 -4.10 13.48 -11.09
C GLU A 107 -3.66 14.55 -10.10
N TRP A 108 -3.02 15.60 -10.61
CA TRP A 108 -2.55 16.71 -9.80
C TRP A 108 -2.66 18.05 -10.52
N ILE A 109 -2.75 19.11 -9.75
CA ILE A 109 -2.81 20.50 -10.24
C ILE A 109 -1.86 21.36 -9.40
N ALA A 110 -1.03 22.18 -10.05
CA ALA A 110 -0.24 23.21 -9.39
C ALA A 110 -0.59 24.58 -9.95
N ARG A 111 -0.69 25.57 -9.06
CA ARG A 111 -0.93 26.99 -9.42
C ARG A 111 -0.08 27.89 -8.55
N HIS A 112 0.28 29.05 -9.07
CA HIS A 112 0.98 30.08 -8.31
C HIS A 112 0.57 31.49 -8.79
N GLY A 113 0.96 32.53 -8.04
CA GLY A 113 0.62 33.91 -8.37
C GLY A 113 -0.84 34.28 -8.10
N LEU A 114 -1.59 33.43 -7.43
CA LEU A 114 -3.01 33.64 -7.17
C LEU A 114 -3.21 34.73 -6.11
N THR A 115 -4.20 35.61 -6.31
CA THR A 115 -4.72 36.45 -5.23
C THR A 115 -5.53 35.60 -4.25
N GLY A 116 -5.81 36.12 -3.04
CA GLY A 116 -6.63 35.37 -2.05
C GLY A 116 -8.00 34.99 -2.60
N ALA A 117 -8.67 35.88 -3.36
CA ALA A 117 -9.96 35.57 -3.97
C ALA A 117 -9.86 34.46 -5.04
N GLN A 118 -8.82 34.50 -5.89
CA GLN A 118 -8.58 33.46 -6.90
C GLN A 118 -8.24 32.10 -6.24
N TYR A 119 -7.44 32.14 -5.17
CA TYR A 119 -7.14 30.93 -4.41
C TYR A 119 -8.40 30.33 -3.77
N GLN A 120 -9.27 31.16 -3.16
CA GLN A 120 -10.52 30.67 -2.55
C GLN A 120 -11.45 30.05 -3.59
N THR A 121 -11.64 30.70 -4.75
CA THR A 121 -12.44 30.13 -5.86
C THR A 121 -11.89 28.77 -6.29
N LEU A 122 -10.58 28.68 -6.53
CA LEU A 122 -9.91 27.43 -6.90
C LEU A 122 -10.03 26.36 -5.82
N PHE A 123 -9.94 26.76 -4.54
CA PHE A 123 -10.12 25.87 -3.40
C PHE A 123 -11.50 25.22 -3.39
N ASP A 124 -12.54 26.02 -3.57
CA ASP A 124 -13.93 25.55 -3.56
C ASP A 124 -14.21 24.62 -4.75
N GLU A 125 -13.75 24.97 -5.95
CA GLU A 125 -13.89 24.16 -7.17
C GLU A 125 -13.17 22.81 -7.04
N LEU A 126 -11.89 22.81 -6.71
CA LEU A 126 -11.10 21.59 -6.65
C LEU A 126 -11.51 20.68 -5.49
N SER A 127 -11.91 21.25 -4.35
CA SER A 127 -12.44 20.46 -3.23
C SER A 127 -13.73 19.75 -3.60
N ALA A 128 -14.64 20.43 -4.34
CA ALA A 128 -15.87 19.82 -4.84
C ALA A 128 -15.61 18.71 -5.87
N ASP A 129 -14.54 18.83 -6.68
CA ASP A 129 -14.11 17.84 -7.66
C ASP A 129 -13.30 16.68 -7.04
N GLY A 130 -13.16 16.63 -5.71
CA GLY A 130 -12.48 15.55 -5.01
C GLY A 130 -10.96 15.67 -4.95
N PHE A 131 -10.39 16.83 -5.30
CA PHE A 131 -8.99 17.11 -5.05
C PHE A 131 -8.75 17.49 -3.58
N ARG A 132 -7.54 17.21 -3.11
CA ARG A 132 -7.07 17.55 -1.77
C ARG A 132 -5.86 18.48 -1.87
N LEU A 133 -5.85 19.50 -1.04
CA LEU A 133 -4.73 20.42 -0.97
C LEU A 133 -3.51 19.72 -0.36
N ARG A 134 -2.45 19.56 -1.15
CA ARG A 134 -1.18 18.95 -0.71
C ARG A 134 -0.22 19.95 -0.12
N CYS A 135 -0.04 21.05 -0.84
CA CYS A 135 0.88 22.13 -0.44
C CYS A 135 0.18 23.46 -0.59
N LEU A 136 0.43 24.34 0.36
CA LEU A 136 0.05 25.73 0.32
C LEU A 136 1.25 26.56 0.76
N SER A 137 1.60 27.56 -0.04
CA SER A 137 2.66 28.52 0.25
C SER A 137 2.16 29.92 -0.07
N PRO A 138 1.61 30.64 0.90
CA PRO A 138 1.35 32.07 0.79
C PRO A 138 2.67 32.86 0.83
N TYR A 139 2.77 33.96 0.11
CA TYR A 139 3.97 34.81 0.04
C TYR A 139 3.64 36.24 -0.38
N GLU A 140 4.55 37.17 -0.18
CA GLU A 140 4.48 38.51 -0.77
C GLU A 140 5.15 38.52 -2.16
N ASP A 141 4.49 39.14 -3.17
CA ASP A 141 5.13 39.38 -4.46
C ASP A 141 6.15 40.56 -4.39
N GLU A 142 6.79 40.90 -5.51
CA GLU A 142 7.76 41.99 -5.55
C GLU A 142 7.16 43.36 -5.15
N ALA A 143 5.84 43.54 -5.34
CA ALA A 143 5.13 44.74 -4.95
C ALA A 143 4.65 44.71 -3.48
N GLY A 144 4.88 43.59 -2.75
CA GLY A 144 4.44 43.38 -1.37
C GLY A 144 2.97 42.96 -1.25
N ALA A 145 2.35 42.56 -2.34
CA ALA A 145 0.98 42.04 -2.30
C ALA A 145 0.99 40.53 -2.00
N GLU A 146 0.03 40.09 -1.16
CA GLU A 146 -0.14 38.67 -0.82
C GLU A 146 -0.53 37.84 -2.06
N ARG A 147 0.16 36.74 -2.26
CA ARG A 147 -0.08 35.76 -3.31
C ARG A 147 -0.03 34.34 -2.73
N PHE A 148 -0.63 33.41 -3.48
CA PHE A 148 -0.72 32.02 -3.10
C PHE A 148 -0.14 31.12 -4.19
N ALA A 149 0.66 30.14 -3.76
CA ALA A 149 1.08 29.00 -4.56
C ALA A 149 0.59 27.72 -3.91
N CYS A 150 0.06 26.78 -4.70
CA CYS A 150 -0.56 25.56 -4.18
C CYS A 150 -0.38 24.38 -5.11
N VAL A 151 -0.41 23.18 -4.52
CA VAL A 151 -0.43 21.89 -5.21
C VAL A 151 -1.60 21.08 -4.68
N TRP A 152 -2.32 20.45 -5.58
CA TRP A 152 -3.48 19.63 -5.32
C TRP A 152 -3.29 18.25 -5.92
N ASP A 153 -3.69 17.21 -5.18
CA ASP A 153 -3.68 15.82 -5.60
C ASP A 153 -5.10 15.25 -5.54
N ARG A 154 -5.49 14.45 -6.54
CA ARG A 154 -6.79 13.77 -6.53
C ARG A 154 -6.62 12.35 -6.00
N TYR A 155 -6.99 12.13 -4.76
CA TYR A 155 -6.96 10.80 -4.13
C TYR A 155 -7.96 10.71 -2.97
N ALA A 156 -8.45 9.50 -2.69
CA ALA A 156 -9.24 9.23 -1.49
C ALA A 156 -8.32 9.26 -0.25
N GLY A 157 -8.71 9.98 0.79
CA GLY A 157 -7.94 10.13 2.01
C GLY A 157 -8.82 10.48 3.22
N PRO A 158 -8.25 10.60 4.42
CA PRO A 158 -9.01 10.94 5.61
C PRO A 158 -9.67 12.32 5.47
N PRO A 159 -10.71 12.62 6.24
CA PRO A 159 -11.28 13.96 6.31
C PRO A 159 -10.18 15.00 6.57
N TRP A 160 -10.25 16.12 5.90
CA TRP A 160 -9.24 17.16 5.97
C TRP A 160 -9.85 18.55 6.03
N GLN A 161 -9.09 19.51 6.52
CA GLN A 161 -9.45 20.91 6.61
C GLN A 161 -8.24 21.77 6.25
N ALA A 162 -8.49 22.96 5.70
CA ALA A 162 -7.44 23.95 5.50
C ALA A 162 -7.98 25.36 5.82
N ARG A 163 -7.09 26.22 6.29
CA ARG A 163 -7.34 27.64 6.55
C ARG A 163 -6.12 28.44 6.16
N HIS A 164 -6.32 29.70 5.81
CA HIS A 164 -5.25 30.63 5.50
C HIS A 164 -5.57 32.04 6.02
N GLY A 165 -4.60 32.93 5.98
CA GLY A 165 -4.75 34.31 6.41
C GLY A 165 -4.96 34.50 7.91
N LEU A 166 -4.68 33.49 8.73
CA LEU A 166 -4.92 33.50 10.18
C LEU A 166 -3.84 34.32 10.91
N THR A 167 -4.25 35.14 11.86
CA THR A 167 -3.35 35.65 12.89
C THR A 167 -2.87 34.50 13.80
N ALA A 168 -1.82 34.71 14.59
CA ALA A 168 -1.34 33.70 15.54
C ALA A 168 -2.45 33.22 16.52
N ALA A 169 -3.26 34.16 17.02
CA ALA A 169 -4.38 33.84 17.91
C ALA A 169 -5.50 33.07 17.22
N GLU A 170 -5.80 33.38 15.94
CA GLU A 170 -6.78 32.64 15.15
C GLU A 170 -6.28 31.25 14.80
N TYR A 171 -5.01 31.15 14.41
CA TYR A 171 -4.38 29.85 14.16
C TYR A 171 -4.45 28.95 15.41
N GLN A 172 -4.11 29.49 16.60
CA GLN A 172 -4.19 28.69 17.82
C GLN A 172 -5.60 28.21 18.12
N ARG A 173 -6.64 29.08 17.93
CA ARG A 173 -8.03 28.66 18.12
C ARG A 173 -8.45 27.55 17.14
N GLU A 174 -8.09 27.67 15.85
CA GLU A 174 -8.40 26.62 14.86
C GLU A 174 -7.61 25.35 15.16
N PHE A 175 -6.35 25.46 15.59
CA PHE A 175 -5.53 24.32 16.00
C PHE A 175 -6.18 23.55 17.17
N ASP A 176 -6.58 24.23 18.24
CA ASP A 176 -7.20 23.60 19.39
C ASP A 176 -8.54 22.95 19.00
N ARG A 177 -9.36 23.65 18.22
CA ARG A 177 -10.61 23.14 17.70
C ARG A 177 -10.43 21.85 16.91
N TRP A 178 -9.52 21.81 15.94
CA TRP A 178 -9.34 20.65 15.08
C TRP A 178 -8.68 19.49 15.84
N LYS A 179 -7.79 19.78 16.76
CA LYS A 179 -7.19 18.77 17.66
C LYS A 179 -8.26 18.06 18.51
N GLU A 180 -9.23 18.79 19.08
CA GLU A 180 -10.36 18.21 19.82
C GLU A 180 -11.22 17.27 18.96
N HIS A 181 -11.30 17.52 17.66
CA HIS A 181 -12.03 16.67 16.70
C HIS A 181 -11.16 15.55 16.10
N GLY A 182 -9.98 15.28 16.65
CA GLY A 182 -9.09 14.19 16.20
C GLY A 182 -8.28 14.50 14.93
N TYR A 183 -8.18 15.78 14.56
CA TYR A 183 -7.31 16.21 13.46
C TYR A 183 -5.92 16.56 13.97
N ARG A 184 -4.94 16.39 13.09
CA ARG A 184 -3.55 16.79 13.31
C ARG A 184 -3.08 17.69 12.16
N PRO A 185 -2.22 18.69 12.41
CA PRO A 185 -1.66 19.48 11.33
C PRO A 185 -0.67 18.62 10.53
N VAL A 186 -0.81 18.65 9.20
CA VAL A 186 0.12 18.02 8.26
C VAL A 186 0.95 19.05 7.50
N ARG A 187 0.51 20.30 7.53
CA ARG A 187 1.25 21.46 7.03
C ARG A 187 0.90 22.69 7.83
N VAL A 188 1.91 23.46 8.21
CA VAL A 188 1.75 24.77 8.85
C VAL A 188 2.76 25.72 8.24
N VAL A 189 2.30 26.80 7.64
CA VAL A 189 3.15 27.80 6.97
C VAL A 189 2.90 29.17 7.59
N GLY A 190 3.96 29.81 8.06
CA GLY A 190 3.95 31.24 8.40
C GLY A 190 4.42 32.05 7.20
N HIS A 191 3.85 33.24 7.02
CA HIS A 191 4.29 34.17 5.99
C HIS A 191 4.07 35.62 6.43
N PRO A 192 4.90 36.57 5.99
CA PRO A 192 4.68 37.97 6.26
C PRO A 192 3.56 38.54 5.39
N VAL A 193 2.78 39.46 5.95
CA VAL A 193 1.87 40.36 5.22
C VAL A 193 2.09 41.76 5.76
N GLY A 194 2.89 42.55 5.06
CA GLY A 194 3.38 43.83 5.58
C GLY A 194 4.25 43.63 6.83
N HIS A 195 3.78 44.13 7.96
CA HIS A 195 4.49 44.03 9.24
C HIS A 195 3.97 42.89 10.14
N GLU A 196 2.90 42.21 9.73
CA GLU A 196 2.28 41.13 10.48
C GLU A 196 2.70 39.75 9.93
N VAL A 197 2.57 38.76 10.78
CA VAL A 197 2.71 37.35 10.36
C VAL A 197 1.31 36.75 10.27
N ARG A 198 1.04 36.07 9.17
CA ARG A 198 -0.15 35.28 8.95
C ARG A 198 0.22 33.81 8.83
N TYR A 199 -0.75 32.93 9.14
CA TYR A 199 -0.59 31.49 9.10
C TYR A 199 -1.57 30.85 8.15
N ALA A 200 -1.10 29.81 7.48
CA ALA A 200 -1.93 28.89 6.75
C ALA A 200 -1.64 27.47 7.21
N ALA A 201 -2.66 26.62 7.27
CA ALA A 201 -2.45 25.24 7.72
C ALA A 201 -3.42 24.28 7.05
N ILE A 202 -2.98 23.03 6.95
CA ILE A 202 -3.76 21.87 6.51
C ILE A 202 -3.77 20.87 7.66
N TRP A 203 -4.97 20.39 8.01
CA TRP A 203 -5.18 19.37 9.03
C TRP A 203 -5.82 18.15 8.41
N GLU A 204 -5.45 16.96 8.89
CA GLU A 204 -6.07 15.70 8.52
C GLU A 204 -6.52 14.93 9.76
N GLN A 205 -7.69 14.30 9.68
CA GLN A 205 -8.18 13.41 10.73
C GLN A 205 -7.50 12.05 10.57
N SER A 206 -6.44 11.84 11.32
CA SER A 206 -5.70 10.58 11.28
C SER A 206 -5.27 10.13 12.67
N ALA A 207 -5.50 8.86 12.96
CA ALA A 207 -4.87 8.19 14.10
C ALA A 207 -3.40 7.93 13.72
N GLY A 208 -2.47 8.61 14.36
CA GLY A 208 -1.03 8.46 14.12
C GLY A 208 -0.27 8.38 15.42
N HIS A 209 1.07 8.38 15.33
CA HIS A 209 1.91 8.50 16.50
C HIS A 209 1.63 9.79 17.28
N PRO A 210 1.99 9.84 18.58
CA PRO A 210 2.02 11.08 19.31
C PRO A 210 2.78 12.15 18.53
N TRP A 211 2.24 13.35 18.51
CA TRP A 211 2.77 14.45 17.72
C TRP A 211 2.75 15.76 18.53
N ARG A 212 3.61 16.69 18.14
CA ARG A 212 3.60 18.08 18.60
C ARG A 212 3.69 19.02 17.40
N ALA A 213 3.10 20.20 17.53
CA ALA A 213 3.25 21.26 16.54
C ALA A 213 3.45 22.58 17.25
N GLU A 214 4.34 23.40 16.73
CA GLU A 214 4.70 24.70 17.27
C GLU A 214 4.71 25.76 16.17
N HIS A 215 4.40 26.98 16.51
CA HIS A 215 4.48 28.12 15.62
C HIS A 215 5.14 29.30 16.32
N GLY A 216 5.72 30.21 15.56
CA GLY A 216 6.39 31.38 16.13
C GLY A 216 7.70 31.06 16.85
N VAL A 217 8.31 29.90 16.60
CA VAL A 217 9.63 29.57 17.20
C VAL A 217 10.68 30.51 16.64
N ALA A 218 11.24 31.36 17.48
CA ALA A 218 12.23 32.35 17.05
C ALA A 218 13.49 31.67 16.51
N HIS A 219 14.14 32.30 15.53
CA HIS A 219 15.37 31.79 14.92
C HIS A 219 16.47 31.50 15.96
N ALA A 220 16.60 32.36 16.96
CA ALA A 220 17.60 32.21 18.03
C ALA A 220 17.34 30.97 18.93
N ASP A 221 16.08 30.57 19.09
CA ASP A 221 15.68 29.50 20.00
C ASP A 221 15.50 28.15 19.26
N TYR A 222 15.46 28.17 17.93
CA TYR A 222 15.09 27.00 17.13
C TYR A 222 15.99 25.80 17.38
N GLN A 223 17.32 25.97 17.47
CA GLN A 223 18.22 24.83 17.67
C GLN A 223 18.03 24.18 19.05
N ALA A 224 17.82 24.98 20.09
CA ALA A 224 17.56 24.45 21.43
C ALA A 224 16.23 23.66 21.48
N HIS A 225 15.19 24.18 20.84
CA HIS A 225 13.91 23.46 20.67
C HIS A 225 14.07 22.16 19.87
N PHE A 226 14.84 22.22 18.79
CA PHE A 226 15.13 21.04 17.98
C PHE A 226 15.82 19.95 18.79
N ASP A 227 16.87 20.29 19.52
CA ASP A 227 17.64 19.34 20.32
C ASP A 227 16.78 18.73 21.45
N ALA A 228 15.94 19.53 22.11
CA ALA A 228 15.05 19.07 23.16
C ALA A 228 14.02 18.04 22.65
N LEU A 229 13.32 18.35 21.55
CA LEU A 229 12.30 17.47 21.00
C LEU A 229 12.90 16.21 20.35
N ALA A 230 14.07 16.31 19.73
CA ALA A 230 14.81 15.16 19.23
C ALA A 230 15.26 14.23 20.38
N ALA A 231 15.70 14.78 21.52
CA ALA A 231 16.06 14.01 22.71
C ALA A 231 14.85 13.30 23.34
N GLU A 232 13.63 13.82 23.16
CA GLU A 232 12.38 13.15 23.55
C GLU A 232 11.96 12.03 22.58
N GLY A 233 12.76 11.72 21.55
CA GLY A 233 12.44 10.72 20.55
C GLY A 233 11.45 11.18 19.47
N LEU A 234 11.25 12.49 19.33
CA LEU A 234 10.41 13.05 18.28
C LEU A 234 11.24 13.33 17.01
N ARG A 235 10.63 13.14 15.88
CA ARG A 235 11.18 13.45 14.56
C ARG A 235 10.46 14.64 13.93
N LEU A 236 11.22 15.58 13.39
CA LEU A 236 10.67 16.68 12.61
C LEU A 236 10.11 16.17 11.27
N VAL A 237 8.83 16.44 10.98
CA VAL A 237 8.15 15.99 9.77
C VAL A 237 7.64 17.14 8.90
N GLU A 238 7.49 18.32 9.48
CA GLU A 238 7.14 19.55 8.77
C GLU A 238 7.93 20.73 9.33
N LEU A 239 8.39 21.60 8.44
CA LEU A 239 9.17 22.78 8.77
C LEU A 239 8.85 23.90 7.77
N SER A 240 8.48 25.07 8.27
CA SER A 240 8.38 26.27 7.48
C SER A 240 9.10 27.42 8.18
N GLY A 241 10.08 28.02 7.50
CA GLY A 241 10.72 29.27 7.92
C GLY A 241 10.02 30.47 7.26
N TYR A 242 9.97 31.59 7.96
CA TYR A 242 9.38 32.83 7.45
C TYR A 242 9.98 34.06 8.15
N ARG A 243 9.90 35.21 7.49
CA ARG A 243 10.31 36.49 8.08
C ARG A 243 9.30 36.92 9.17
N ALA A 244 9.82 37.26 10.34
CA ALA A 244 9.06 37.77 11.46
C ALA A 244 9.75 39.04 12.01
N GLY A 245 9.24 40.21 11.64
CA GLY A 245 9.92 41.47 11.93
C GLY A 245 11.30 41.55 11.28
N GLY A 246 12.33 41.88 12.06
CA GLY A 246 13.74 41.94 11.61
C GLY A 246 14.48 40.59 11.67
N SER A 247 13.81 39.49 11.99
CA SER A 247 14.40 38.15 12.13
C SER A 247 13.58 37.11 11.37
N ALA A 248 13.92 35.83 11.56
CA ALA A 248 13.12 34.71 11.08
C ALA A 248 12.46 33.97 12.26
N ALA A 249 11.36 33.28 11.94
CA ALA A 249 10.73 32.35 12.85
C ALA A 249 10.32 31.07 12.09
N TYR A 250 9.96 30.04 12.85
CA TYR A 250 9.62 28.73 12.28
C TYR A 250 8.29 28.22 12.80
N THR A 251 7.61 27.47 11.93
CA THR A 251 6.56 26.52 12.33
C THR A 251 7.13 25.12 12.19
N THR A 252 6.78 24.23 13.10
CA THR A 252 7.28 22.85 13.13
C THR A 252 6.15 21.88 13.45
N VAL A 253 6.20 20.68 12.85
CA VAL A 253 5.40 19.53 13.28
C VAL A 253 6.35 18.36 13.53
N TRP A 254 6.19 17.74 14.66
CA TRP A 254 6.99 16.63 15.16
C TRP A 254 6.12 15.40 15.38
N GLU A 255 6.66 14.22 15.11
CA GLU A 255 6.01 12.94 15.37
C GLU A 255 6.94 12.07 16.21
N ALA A 256 6.37 11.28 17.13
CA ALA A 256 7.15 10.21 17.74
C ALA A 256 7.66 9.28 16.64
N THR A 257 8.96 9.00 16.64
CA THR A 257 9.49 7.93 15.81
C THR A 257 8.88 6.62 16.32
N PRO A 258 8.41 5.72 15.43
CA PRO A 258 8.29 4.33 15.84
C PRO A 258 9.66 3.93 16.41
N GLU A 259 9.69 3.40 17.62
CA GLU A 259 10.91 2.79 18.14
C GLU A 259 11.33 1.69 17.15
N THR A 260 12.20 2.04 16.22
CA THR A 260 13.04 1.08 15.51
C THR A 260 14.34 1.00 16.26
N ASP A 261 14.25 0.69 17.55
CA ASP A 261 15.40 0.19 18.25
C ASP A 261 15.71 -1.20 17.66
N THR A 262 16.60 -1.23 16.68
CA THR A 262 17.07 -2.47 16.08
C THR A 262 17.77 -3.37 17.10
N ALA A 263 18.20 -2.83 18.23
CA ALA A 263 18.70 -3.61 19.35
C ALA A 263 17.56 -4.28 20.14
N ALA A 264 16.37 -3.63 20.20
CA ALA A 264 15.18 -4.17 20.85
C ALA A 264 14.29 -4.98 19.89
N ASP A 265 14.41 -4.79 18.56
CA ASP A 265 13.69 -5.53 17.54
C ASP A 265 14.64 -6.09 16.45
N PRO A 266 15.21 -7.26 16.65
CA PRO A 266 16.13 -7.90 15.69
C PRO A 266 15.52 -8.07 14.29
N ALA A 267 14.20 -8.24 14.17
CA ALA A 267 13.53 -8.35 12.88
C ALA A 267 13.61 -7.05 12.08
N ALA A 268 13.61 -5.89 12.74
CA ALA A 268 13.74 -4.60 12.06
C ALA A 268 15.06 -4.49 11.27
N ALA A 269 16.15 -5.06 11.77
CA ALA A 269 17.45 -5.06 11.09
C ALA A 269 17.42 -5.78 9.73
N LEU A 270 16.52 -6.74 9.55
CA LEU A 270 16.31 -7.48 8.30
C LEU A 270 15.22 -6.81 7.43
N VAL A 271 14.10 -6.43 8.05
CA VAL A 271 12.93 -5.92 7.34
C VAL A 271 13.19 -4.54 6.75
N VAL A 272 13.85 -3.65 7.47
CA VAL A 272 14.05 -2.26 7.03
C VAL A 272 14.85 -2.15 5.72
N PRO A 273 16.00 -2.83 5.55
CA PRO A 273 16.72 -2.83 4.28
C PRO A 273 15.90 -3.40 3.11
N PHE A 274 15.07 -4.41 3.36
CA PHE A 274 14.16 -4.95 2.35
C PHE A 274 13.12 -3.92 1.91
N LEU A 275 12.47 -3.23 2.85
CA LEU A 275 11.50 -2.17 2.54
C LEU A 275 12.13 -1.05 1.73
N GLN A 276 13.37 -0.68 2.04
CA GLN A 276 14.12 0.34 1.31
C GLN A 276 14.48 -0.10 -0.10
N LYS A 277 15.08 -1.28 -0.24
CA LYS A 277 15.50 -1.84 -1.53
C LYS A 277 14.37 -1.91 -2.53
N TRP A 278 13.20 -2.36 -2.08
CA TRP A 278 12.04 -2.60 -2.93
C TRP A 278 11.02 -1.46 -2.93
N ALA A 279 11.31 -0.36 -2.22
CA ALA A 279 10.38 0.76 -2.01
C ALA A 279 9.00 0.30 -1.49
N VAL A 280 8.98 -0.70 -0.63
CA VAL A 280 7.76 -1.24 -0.01
C VAL A 280 7.22 -0.23 0.99
N PRO A 281 5.99 0.30 0.82
CA PRO A 281 5.45 1.27 1.76
C PRO A 281 5.23 0.70 3.16
N GLY A 282 4.67 -0.49 3.26
CA GLY A 282 4.39 -1.16 4.52
C GLY A 282 4.37 -2.67 4.40
N LEU A 283 4.68 -3.34 5.50
CA LEU A 283 4.76 -4.78 5.64
C LEU A 283 4.21 -5.17 7.01
N SER A 284 3.45 -6.28 7.06
CA SER A 284 3.04 -6.91 8.30
C SER A 284 3.31 -8.40 8.25
N PHE A 285 3.72 -9.00 9.37
CA PHE A 285 3.88 -10.44 9.48
C PHE A 285 3.41 -10.97 10.84
N ALA A 286 3.13 -12.26 10.87
CA ALA A 286 2.90 -13.05 12.08
C ALA A 286 3.71 -14.33 11.99
N LEU A 287 4.37 -14.71 13.09
CA LEU A 287 5.17 -15.91 13.25
C LEU A 287 4.55 -16.80 14.31
N ALA A 288 4.59 -18.10 14.09
CA ALA A 288 3.96 -19.07 14.96
C ALA A 288 4.81 -20.34 15.14
N ARG A 289 4.55 -21.05 16.23
CA ARG A 289 5.12 -22.34 16.52
C ARG A 289 4.14 -23.21 17.30
N GLY A 290 3.97 -24.45 16.86
CA GLY A 290 3.10 -25.42 17.52
C GLY A 290 1.64 -24.96 17.61
N GLY A 291 1.08 -24.38 16.53
CA GLY A 291 -0.30 -23.89 16.47
C GLY A 291 -0.57 -22.60 17.28
N ALA A 292 0.47 -21.94 17.78
CA ALA A 292 0.32 -20.70 18.56
C ALA A 292 1.14 -19.55 17.94
N ILE A 293 0.50 -18.39 17.76
CA ILE A 293 1.17 -17.17 17.32
C ILE A 293 2.13 -16.71 18.42
N ARG A 294 3.37 -16.47 18.09
CA ARG A 294 4.45 -16.04 18.98
C ARG A 294 4.75 -14.56 18.84
N THR A 295 4.74 -14.05 17.62
CA THR A 295 5.10 -12.68 17.32
C THR A 295 4.26 -12.15 16.18
N THR A 296 3.89 -10.89 16.30
CA THR A 296 3.30 -10.10 15.21
C THR A 296 4.03 -8.77 15.13
N ARG A 297 4.33 -8.31 13.91
CA ARG A 297 4.98 -7.02 13.68
C ARG A 297 4.40 -6.36 12.45
N ALA A 298 4.50 -5.05 12.41
CA ALA A 298 4.20 -4.26 11.22
C ALA A 298 5.20 -3.10 11.11
N TYR A 299 5.57 -2.77 9.89
CA TYR A 299 6.57 -1.76 9.59
C TYR A 299 6.09 -0.86 8.46
N GLY A 300 6.47 0.41 8.49
CA GLY A 300 6.16 1.38 7.44
C GLY A 300 4.73 1.87 7.45
N TYR A 301 4.16 2.12 6.28
CA TYR A 301 2.85 2.75 6.12
C TYR A 301 1.83 1.81 5.46
N ALA A 302 0.65 1.70 6.05
CA ALA A 302 -0.52 1.14 5.41
C ALA A 302 -0.98 2.03 4.25
N ASN A 303 -0.88 3.35 4.43
CA ASN A 303 -1.12 4.33 3.39
C ASN A 303 0.01 5.38 3.39
N ARG A 304 0.87 5.32 2.38
CA ARG A 304 2.00 6.25 2.23
C ARG A 304 1.55 7.69 1.97
N ILE A 305 0.42 7.86 1.29
CA ILE A 305 -0.09 9.17 0.89
C ILE A 305 -0.58 9.94 2.12
N THR A 306 -1.37 9.29 2.97
CA THR A 306 -1.89 9.86 4.23
C THR A 306 -0.93 9.68 5.41
N ARG A 307 0.20 8.99 5.23
CA ARG A 307 1.14 8.59 6.27
C ARG A 307 0.53 7.71 7.37
N GLU A 308 -0.55 7.01 7.06
CA GLU A 308 -1.15 6.05 7.98
C GLU A 308 -0.19 4.89 8.20
N ILE A 309 0.20 4.70 9.46
CA ILE A 309 1.20 3.68 9.82
C ILE A 309 0.60 2.30 9.73
N ALA A 310 1.38 1.37 9.17
CA ALA A 310 1.01 -0.02 9.16
C ALA A 310 0.99 -0.59 10.59
N THR A 311 -0.10 -1.22 10.96
CA THR A 311 -0.24 -1.98 12.21
C THR A 311 -0.58 -3.43 11.89
N THR A 312 -0.45 -4.31 12.88
CA THR A 312 -0.82 -5.72 12.75
C THR A 312 -2.32 -5.94 12.53
N ALA A 313 -3.14 -4.90 12.69
CA ALA A 313 -4.58 -4.91 12.44
C ALA A 313 -4.95 -4.47 11.01
N HIS A 314 -3.97 -4.02 10.22
CA HIS A 314 -4.24 -3.68 8.82
C HIS A 314 -4.35 -4.93 7.97
N ARG A 315 -5.31 -4.88 7.04
CA ARG A 315 -5.54 -5.89 6.02
C ARG A 315 -4.78 -5.52 4.76
N PHE A 316 -4.30 -6.54 4.07
CA PHE A 316 -3.65 -6.40 2.77
C PHE A 316 -4.25 -7.41 1.80
N ARG A 317 -4.35 -7.10 0.50
CA ARG A 317 -4.75 -8.07 -0.52
C ARG A 317 -3.78 -9.23 -0.49
N VAL A 318 -4.32 -10.44 -0.34
CA VAL A 318 -3.51 -11.66 -0.18
C VAL A 318 -3.27 -12.40 -1.49
N ALA A 319 -3.88 -11.91 -2.56
CA ALA A 319 -3.74 -12.52 -3.88
C ALA A 319 -3.94 -14.04 -3.83
N SER A 320 -3.08 -14.81 -4.46
CA SER A 320 -3.23 -16.26 -4.60
C SER A 320 -3.21 -17.06 -3.28
N VAL A 321 -2.85 -16.45 -2.15
CA VAL A 321 -3.06 -17.08 -0.82
C VAL A 321 -4.56 -17.31 -0.54
N ALA A 322 -5.47 -16.75 -1.34
CA ALA A 322 -6.89 -17.08 -1.35
C ALA A 322 -7.19 -18.52 -1.81
N LYS A 323 -6.31 -19.17 -2.59
CA LYS A 323 -6.55 -20.50 -3.16
C LYS A 323 -6.64 -21.63 -2.13
N PRO A 324 -5.77 -21.70 -1.10
CA PRO A 324 -5.98 -22.60 0.03
C PRO A 324 -7.34 -22.46 0.69
N ILE A 325 -7.82 -21.22 0.88
CA ILE A 325 -9.13 -20.95 1.49
C ILE A 325 -10.27 -21.52 0.63
N THR A 326 -10.21 -21.30 -0.69
CA THR A 326 -11.20 -21.86 -1.64
C THR A 326 -11.14 -23.38 -1.68
N SER A 327 -9.94 -23.96 -1.67
CA SER A 327 -9.77 -25.41 -1.62
C SER A 327 -10.38 -26.02 -0.36
N THR A 328 -10.20 -25.36 0.78
CA THR A 328 -10.83 -25.78 2.06
C THR A 328 -12.35 -25.78 1.95
N ALA A 329 -12.95 -24.73 1.38
CA ALA A 329 -14.40 -24.66 1.15
C ALA A 329 -14.91 -25.82 0.27
N VAL A 330 -14.16 -26.15 -0.80
CA VAL A 330 -14.48 -27.31 -1.67
C VAL A 330 -14.40 -28.63 -0.90
N HIS A 331 -13.35 -28.83 -0.08
CA HIS A 331 -13.18 -30.07 0.68
C HIS A 331 -14.23 -30.23 1.79
N LEU A 332 -14.68 -29.13 2.42
CA LEU A 332 -15.84 -29.19 3.34
C LEU A 332 -17.12 -29.68 2.65
N LEU A 333 -17.35 -29.23 1.41
CA LEU A 333 -18.47 -29.69 0.61
C LEU A 333 -18.32 -31.16 0.17
N ILE A 334 -17.10 -31.64 -0.03
CA ILE A 334 -16.80 -33.06 -0.28
C ILE A 334 -17.11 -33.90 0.98
N GLU A 335 -16.68 -33.46 2.16
CA GLU A 335 -16.99 -34.13 3.43
C GLU A 335 -18.49 -34.20 3.72
N GLN A 336 -19.25 -33.22 3.28
CA GLN A 336 -20.70 -33.18 3.37
C GLN A 336 -21.40 -34.08 2.32
N GLY A 337 -20.64 -34.75 1.44
CA GLY A 337 -21.19 -35.57 0.36
C GLY A 337 -21.88 -34.77 -0.77
N ARG A 338 -21.65 -33.46 -0.83
CA ARG A 338 -22.25 -32.54 -1.85
C ARG A 338 -21.42 -32.43 -3.11
N LEU A 339 -20.14 -32.77 -3.04
CA LEU A 339 -19.16 -32.76 -4.14
C LEU A 339 -18.31 -34.03 -4.09
N ALA A 340 -17.80 -34.44 -5.26
CA ALA A 340 -16.75 -35.45 -5.40
C ALA A 340 -15.65 -34.94 -6.33
N LEU A 341 -14.38 -35.28 -6.09
CA LEU A 341 -13.25 -34.88 -6.91
C LEU A 341 -13.42 -35.28 -8.38
N THR A 342 -14.16 -36.37 -8.65
CA THR A 342 -14.43 -36.91 -9.98
C THR A 342 -15.65 -36.28 -10.65
N ASP A 343 -16.38 -35.38 -9.99
CA ASP A 343 -17.57 -34.76 -10.59
C ASP A 343 -17.23 -33.99 -11.84
N PRO A 344 -18.01 -34.14 -12.92
CA PRO A 344 -17.83 -33.35 -14.13
C PRO A 344 -18.24 -31.89 -13.87
N VAL A 345 -17.45 -30.95 -14.41
CA VAL A 345 -17.70 -29.51 -14.21
C VAL A 345 -18.73 -28.98 -15.20
N PHE A 346 -18.63 -29.38 -16.46
CA PHE A 346 -19.43 -28.85 -17.56
C PHE A 346 -20.23 -29.94 -18.28
N GLY A 347 -21.41 -29.58 -18.74
CA GLY A 347 -22.32 -30.43 -19.48
C GLY A 347 -23.63 -30.71 -18.73
N PRO A 348 -24.60 -31.41 -19.35
CA PRO A 348 -25.85 -31.74 -18.72
C PRO A 348 -25.64 -32.54 -17.41
N GLY A 349 -26.21 -32.08 -16.30
CA GLY A 349 -26.07 -32.72 -14.99
C GLY A 349 -24.76 -32.47 -14.26
N ALA A 350 -23.79 -31.77 -14.87
CA ALA A 350 -22.53 -31.44 -14.25
C ALA A 350 -22.63 -30.27 -13.24
N LEU A 351 -21.56 -30.02 -12.46
CA LEU A 351 -21.54 -29.04 -11.38
C LEU A 351 -21.93 -27.62 -11.80
N LEU A 352 -21.45 -27.13 -12.93
CA LEU A 352 -21.85 -25.84 -13.52
C LEU A 352 -22.89 -26.00 -14.65
N GLY A 353 -23.15 -27.24 -15.08
CA GLY A 353 -24.12 -27.52 -16.14
C GLY A 353 -23.72 -26.90 -17.47
N THR A 354 -24.70 -26.26 -18.12
CA THR A 354 -24.53 -25.52 -19.39
C THR A 354 -24.80 -24.02 -19.20
N ARG A 355 -24.54 -23.49 -18.01
CA ARG A 355 -24.87 -22.12 -17.64
C ARG A 355 -24.04 -21.09 -18.40
N TYR A 356 -22.78 -21.38 -18.68
CA TYR A 356 -21.82 -20.46 -19.25
C TYR A 356 -21.46 -20.84 -20.69
N GLY A 357 -21.07 -19.86 -21.48
CA GLY A 357 -20.78 -20.05 -22.89
C GLY A 357 -22.04 -20.05 -23.77
N THR A 358 -21.87 -19.70 -25.01
CA THR A 358 -22.95 -19.68 -26.03
C THR A 358 -22.75 -20.76 -27.08
N ARG A 359 -21.57 -21.39 -27.12
CA ARG A 359 -21.18 -22.43 -28.07
C ARG A 359 -21.37 -23.83 -27.49
N PRO A 360 -21.61 -24.86 -28.30
CA PRO A 360 -21.60 -26.24 -27.86
C PRO A 360 -20.27 -26.60 -27.16
N TYR A 361 -20.33 -27.27 -26.03
CA TYR A 361 -19.14 -27.69 -25.30
C TYR A 361 -18.38 -28.80 -26.06
N SER A 362 -17.08 -28.62 -26.21
CA SER A 362 -16.20 -29.64 -26.77
C SER A 362 -16.11 -30.86 -25.83
N GLY A 363 -15.69 -32.00 -26.34
CA GLY A 363 -15.47 -33.21 -25.54
C GLY A 363 -14.43 -32.99 -24.45
N ARG A 364 -13.35 -32.20 -24.70
CA ARG A 364 -12.36 -31.81 -23.71
C ARG A 364 -13.00 -31.02 -22.56
N LEU A 365 -13.83 -30.01 -22.89
CA LEU A 365 -14.50 -29.21 -21.88
C LEU A 365 -15.40 -30.06 -20.98
N GLN A 366 -16.15 -30.99 -21.56
CA GLN A 366 -17.02 -31.92 -20.81
C GLN A 366 -16.25 -32.95 -19.99
N SER A 367 -14.96 -33.21 -20.30
CA SER A 367 -14.10 -34.10 -19.52
C SER A 367 -13.40 -33.42 -18.33
N VAL A 368 -13.54 -32.08 -18.17
CA VAL A 368 -13.01 -31.37 -16.99
C VAL A 368 -13.74 -31.84 -15.74
N ARG A 369 -12.96 -32.23 -14.73
CA ARG A 369 -13.43 -32.67 -13.42
C ARG A 369 -13.06 -31.68 -12.34
N LEU A 370 -13.70 -31.74 -11.16
CA LEU A 370 -13.43 -30.88 -10.02
C LEU A 370 -11.96 -30.90 -9.62
N GLN A 371 -11.34 -32.09 -9.55
CA GLN A 371 -9.91 -32.21 -9.23
C GLN A 371 -9.01 -31.47 -10.24
N HIS A 372 -9.35 -31.43 -11.54
CA HIS A 372 -8.55 -30.77 -12.54
C HIS A 372 -8.45 -29.24 -12.32
N LEU A 373 -9.53 -28.64 -11.78
CA LEU A 373 -9.52 -27.22 -11.39
C LEU A 373 -8.66 -26.98 -10.15
N LEU A 374 -8.78 -27.84 -9.13
CA LEU A 374 -8.01 -27.75 -7.89
C LEU A 374 -6.50 -27.93 -8.12
N GLU A 375 -6.12 -28.80 -9.05
CA GLU A 375 -4.73 -29.22 -9.33
C GLU A 375 -4.09 -28.43 -10.48
N HIS A 376 -4.78 -27.42 -11.05
CA HIS A 376 -4.33 -26.67 -12.23
C HIS A 376 -4.02 -27.56 -13.44
N SER A 377 -4.85 -28.56 -13.67
CA SER A 377 -4.71 -29.51 -14.77
C SER A 377 -5.92 -29.55 -15.70
N ALA A 378 -6.65 -28.46 -15.81
CA ALA A 378 -7.82 -28.37 -16.70
C ALA A 378 -7.47 -28.46 -18.21
N GLY A 379 -6.20 -28.30 -18.58
CA GLY A 379 -5.73 -28.40 -19.97
C GLY A 379 -5.78 -27.08 -20.73
N GLY A 380 -5.91 -25.94 -20.05
CA GLY A 380 -5.93 -24.61 -20.64
C GLY A 380 -6.17 -23.51 -19.60
N TRP A 381 -6.42 -22.30 -20.07
CA TRP A 381 -6.70 -21.11 -19.26
C TRP A 381 -5.57 -20.77 -18.28
N THR A 382 -4.32 -21.00 -18.70
CA THR A 382 -3.14 -20.79 -17.86
C THR A 382 -2.82 -19.31 -17.70
N ASN A 383 -2.05 -18.99 -16.64
CA ASN A 383 -1.56 -17.63 -16.41
C ASN A 383 -0.40 -17.24 -17.33
N ASP A 384 0.13 -18.17 -18.12
CA ASP A 384 1.31 -17.97 -18.97
C ASP A 384 1.00 -17.02 -20.14
N GLY A 385 1.11 -15.72 -19.90
CA GLY A 385 1.01 -14.66 -20.90
C GLY A 385 -0.41 -14.11 -21.15
N GLU A 386 -1.48 -14.86 -20.94
CA GLU A 386 -2.84 -14.44 -21.26
C GLU A 386 -3.89 -14.91 -20.24
N ASP A 387 -3.62 -14.70 -18.94
CA ASP A 387 -4.56 -15.03 -17.87
C ASP A 387 -5.95 -14.39 -18.14
N PRO A 388 -7.02 -15.20 -18.30
CA PRO A 388 -8.35 -14.66 -18.57
C PRO A 388 -8.85 -13.67 -17.52
N MET A 389 -8.41 -13.82 -16.26
CA MET A 389 -8.87 -12.98 -15.15
C MET A 389 -8.36 -11.53 -15.25
N PHE A 390 -7.29 -11.29 -16.02
CA PHE A 390 -6.75 -9.94 -16.28
C PHE A 390 -7.13 -9.38 -17.66
N GLN A 391 -7.93 -10.13 -18.41
CA GLN A 391 -8.44 -9.68 -19.71
C GLN A 391 -9.86 -9.13 -19.58
N GLN A 392 -10.34 -8.46 -20.63
CA GLN A 392 -11.73 -7.99 -20.77
C GLN A 392 -12.23 -7.28 -19.49
N LEU A 393 -11.49 -6.25 -19.05
CA LEU A 393 -11.71 -5.58 -17.76
C LEU A 393 -13.11 -4.94 -17.61
N PHE A 394 -13.81 -4.71 -18.71
CA PHE A 394 -15.18 -4.20 -18.72
C PHE A 394 -16.26 -5.27 -18.46
N LEU A 395 -15.91 -6.57 -18.55
CA LEU A 395 -16.84 -7.66 -18.26
C LEU A 395 -16.93 -7.91 -16.76
N ASP A 396 -18.14 -8.19 -16.30
CA ASP A 396 -18.32 -8.78 -14.97
C ASP A 396 -17.86 -10.26 -14.96
N ARG A 397 -17.91 -10.88 -13.81
CA ARG A 397 -17.43 -12.27 -13.62
C ARG A 397 -18.18 -13.28 -14.47
N GLU A 398 -19.51 -13.20 -14.55
CA GLU A 398 -20.36 -14.14 -15.30
C GLU A 398 -20.12 -14.00 -16.81
N ALA A 399 -20.08 -12.77 -17.28
CA ALA A 399 -19.78 -12.47 -18.67
C ALA A 399 -18.35 -12.89 -19.06
N LEU A 400 -17.36 -12.72 -18.15
CA LEU A 400 -16.00 -13.16 -18.39
C LEU A 400 -15.89 -14.69 -18.48
N ILE A 401 -16.58 -15.43 -17.62
CA ILE A 401 -16.60 -16.90 -17.72
C ILE A 401 -17.18 -17.33 -19.06
N THR A 402 -18.31 -16.76 -19.45
CA THR A 402 -18.93 -17.03 -20.77
C THR A 402 -17.99 -16.72 -21.92
N TRP A 403 -17.39 -15.52 -21.92
CA TRP A 403 -16.42 -15.12 -22.94
C TRP A 403 -15.22 -16.08 -23.01
N THR A 404 -14.69 -16.48 -21.86
CA THR A 404 -13.53 -17.39 -21.82
C THR A 404 -13.86 -18.76 -22.41
N LEU A 405 -15.00 -19.34 -22.03
CA LEU A 405 -15.40 -20.64 -22.59
C LEU A 405 -15.64 -20.60 -24.09
N ASP A 406 -16.15 -19.49 -24.63
CA ASP A 406 -16.41 -19.31 -26.05
C ASP A 406 -15.16 -19.03 -26.90
N ASN A 407 -14.15 -18.36 -26.30
CA ASN A 407 -13.02 -17.81 -27.06
C ASN A 407 -11.66 -18.44 -26.71
N ARG A 408 -11.58 -19.22 -25.62
CA ARG A 408 -10.34 -19.83 -25.13
C ARG A 408 -10.52 -21.35 -24.99
N PRO A 409 -10.39 -22.11 -26.08
CA PRO A 409 -10.49 -23.57 -26.02
C PRO A 409 -9.37 -24.16 -25.17
N LEU A 410 -9.58 -25.38 -24.68
CA LEU A 410 -8.53 -26.12 -23.97
C LEU A 410 -7.49 -26.64 -24.97
N ASP A 411 -6.21 -26.43 -24.65
CA ASP A 411 -5.07 -26.79 -25.50
C ASP A 411 -4.66 -28.26 -25.34
N ALA A 412 -4.86 -28.81 -24.12
CA ALA A 412 -4.51 -30.19 -23.77
C ALA A 412 -5.73 -30.91 -23.16
N ASP A 413 -5.62 -32.23 -23.04
CA ASP A 413 -6.64 -33.03 -22.36
C ASP A 413 -6.57 -32.81 -20.84
N PRO A 414 -7.71 -32.62 -20.15
CA PRO A 414 -7.73 -32.45 -18.71
C PRO A 414 -7.07 -33.60 -17.96
N GLY A 415 -6.26 -33.24 -16.95
CA GLY A 415 -5.50 -34.20 -16.15
C GLY A 415 -4.15 -34.63 -16.75
N THR A 416 -3.71 -34.09 -17.90
CA THR A 416 -2.47 -34.52 -18.55
C THR A 416 -1.30 -33.56 -18.34
N THR A 417 -1.56 -32.26 -18.17
CA THR A 417 -0.54 -31.23 -18.05
C THR A 417 -0.87 -30.28 -16.91
N TYR A 418 0.16 -29.80 -16.20
CA TYR A 418 0.05 -28.73 -15.24
C TYR A 418 0.13 -27.38 -15.93
N GLY A 419 -0.80 -26.49 -15.61
CA GLY A 419 -0.79 -25.10 -16.04
C GLY A 419 -1.55 -24.23 -15.03
N TYR A 420 -0.81 -23.44 -14.23
CA TYR A 420 -1.39 -22.63 -13.17
C TYR A 420 -2.49 -21.70 -13.71
N SER A 421 -3.69 -21.75 -13.15
CA SER A 421 -4.87 -21.07 -13.68
C SER A 421 -5.68 -20.36 -12.57
N ASN A 422 -5.72 -19.04 -12.61
CA ASN A 422 -6.64 -18.24 -11.81
C ASN A 422 -8.09 -18.49 -12.23
N PHE A 423 -8.33 -18.62 -13.52
CA PHE A 423 -9.67 -18.88 -14.06
C PHE A 423 -10.25 -20.21 -13.53
N GLY A 424 -9.42 -21.25 -13.39
CA GLY A 424 -9.87 -22.52 -12.78
C GLY A 424 -10.41 -22.31 -11.36
N TYR A 425 -9.76 -21.48 -10.55
CA TYR A 425 -10.22 -21.15 -9.20
C TYR A 425 -11.42 -20.19 -9.19
N CYS A 426 -11.56 -19.31 -10.17
CA CYS A 426 -12.80 -18.55 -10.37
C CYS A 426 -14.01 -19.50 -10.55
N LEU A 427 -13.85 -20.57 -11.34
CA LEU A 427 -14.87 -21.60 -11.53
C LEU A 427 -15.16 -22.39 -10.23
N LEU A 428 -14.11 -22.69 -9.43
CA LEU A 428 -14.30 -23.33 -8.11
C LEU A 428 -15.18 -22.47 -7.19
N GLY A 429 -15.01 -21.14 -7.22
CA GLY A 429 -15.90 -20.24 -6.49
C GLY A 429 -17.37 -20.41 -6.88
N ARG A 430 -17.66 -20.52 -8.16
CA ARG A 430 -19.03 -20.76 -8.67
C ARG A 430 -19.57 -22.13 -8.29
N ILE A 431 -18.69 -23.13 -8.22
CA ILE A 431 -19.05 -24.47 -7.74
C ILE A 431 -19.39 -24.42 -6.24
N VAL A 432 -18.59 -23.70 -5.44
CA VAL A 432 -18.88 -23.49 -4.00
C VAL A 432 -20.24 -22.81 -3.82
N GLU A 433 -20.57 -21.78 -4.58
CA GLU A 433 -21.89 -21.13 -4.52
C GLU A 433 -23.02 -22.10 -4.83
N ARG A 434 -22.88 -22.84 -5.92
CA ARG A 434 -23.95 -23.76 -6.34
C ARG A 434 -24.13 -24.94 -5.38
N ALA A 435 -23.04 -25.55 -4.96
CA ALA A 435 -23.07 -26.65 -4.01
C ALA A 435 -23.36 -26.19 -2.57
N GLY A 436 -22.88 -25.01 -2.17
CA GLY A 436 -23.07 -24.42 -0.84
C GLY A 436 -24.43 -23.76 -0.64
N GLY A 437 -25.03 -23.23 -1.70
CA GLY A 437 -26.32 -22.54 -1.64
C GLY A 437 -26.23 -21.10 -1.10
N LEU A 438 -25.03 -20.54 -1.01
CA LEU A 438 -24.73 -19.19 -0.53
C LEU A 438 -23.77 -18.49 -1.52
N PRO A 439 -23.75 -17.15 -1.58
CA PRO A 439 -22.67 -16.43 -2.23
C PRO A 439 -21.31 -16.90 -1.71
N TYR A 440 -20.28 -16.94 -2.59
CA TYR A 440 -18.97 -17.51 -2.25
C TYR A 440 -18.37 -16.89 -0.97
N GLY A 441 -18.34 -15.58 -0.86
CA GLY A 441 -17.79 -14.89 0.32
C GLY A 441 -18.54 -15.24 1.61
N GLU A 442 -19.86 -15.33 1.55
CA GLU A 442 -20.70 -15.70 2.71
C GLU A 442 -20.46 -17.16 3.12
N PHE A 443 -20.35 -18.08 2.14
CA PHE A 443 -20.03 -19.48 2.41
C PHE A 443 -18.67 -19.62 3.09
N VAL A 444 -17.65 -18.94 2.56
CA VAL A 444 -16.29 -18.98 3.09
C VAL A 444 -16.22 -18.38 4.50
N HIS A 445 -16.85 -17.22 4.73
CA HIS A 445 -16.95 -16.67 6.08
C HIS A 445 -17.57 -17.66 7.04
N ARG A 446 -18.79 -18.08 6.77
CA ARG A 446 -19.58 -18.92 7.67
C ARG A 446 -18.93 -20.26 8.00
N HIS A 447 -18.27 -20.90 7.01
CA HIS A 447 -17.82 -22.29 7.13
C HIS A 447 -16.30 -22.46 7.22
N VAL A 448 -15.51 -21.43 6.85
CA VAL A 448 -14.04 -21.52 6.84
C VAL A 448 -13.42 -20.52 7.80
N LEU A 449 -13.73 -19.21 7.67
CA LEU A 449 -13.00 -18.14 8.36
C LEU A 449 -13.53 -17.85 9.77
N ASP A 450 -14.84 -17.72 9.93
CA ASP A 450 -15.44 -17.41 11.24
C ASP A 450 -15.23 -18.53 12.27
N PRO A 451 -15.36 -19.83 11.91
CA PRO A 451 -15.10 -20.92 12.85
C PRO A 451 -13.67 -20.93 13.42
N VAL A 452 -12.70 -20.38 12.69
CA VAL A 452 -11.29 -20.35 13.10
C VAL A 452 -10.85 -18.97 13.64
N GLY A 453 -11.80 -18.06 13.77
CA GLY A 453 -11.55 -16.70 14.28
C GLY A 453 -10.77 -15.78 13.31
N ALA A 454 -10.75 -16.11 12.01
CA ALA A 454 -10.16 -15.28 10.95
C ALA A 454 -11.18 -14.26 10.40
N SER A 455 -11.96 -13.64 11.29
CA SER A 455 -13.13 -12.82 10.98
C SER A 455 -12.79 -11.43 10.41
N GLN A 456 -11.52 -11.05 10.42
CA GLN A 456 -11.08 -9.76 9.84
C GLN A 456 -10.78 -9.86 8.34
N ALA A 457 -10.68 -11.05 7.77
CA ALA A 457 -10.54 -11.23 6.33
C ALA A 457 -11.82 -10.78 5.61
N VAL A 458 -11.69 -10.07 4.48
CA VAL A 458 -12.82 -9.55 3.70
C VAL A 458 -12.52 -9.68 2.21
N LEU A 459 -13.56 -9.70 1.37
CA LEU A 459 -13.36 -9.55 -0.07
C LEU A 459 -13.02 -8.09 -0.37
N ALA A 460 -11.88 -7.84 -1.00
CA ALA A 460 -11.39 -6.49 -1.30
C ALA A 460 -12.24 -5.80 -2.36
N GLY A 461 -12.41 -4.50 -2.25
CA GLY A 461 -12.99 -3.65 -3.28
C GLY A 461 -12.10 -3.50 -4.51
N ALA A 462 -12.67 -3.15 -5.66
CA ALA A 462 -11.94 -2.94 -6.90
C ALA A 462 -11.24 -1.57 -6.94
N THR A 463 -11.82 -0.55 -6.33
CA THR A 463 -11.33 0.83 -6.34
C THR A 463 -10.73 1.27 -4.99
N ALA A 464 -10.06 2.42 -4.99
CA ALA A 464 -9.51 2.98 -3.75
C ALA A 464 -10.61 3.43 -2.77
N GLU A 465 -11.77 3.85 -3.29
CA GLU A 465 -12.93 4.29 -2.53
C GLU A 465 -13.68 3.11 -1.89
N GLU A 466 -13.70 1.95 -2.56
CA GLU A 466 -14.32 0.71 -2.05
C GLU A 466 -13.45 -0.02 -1.02
N ARG A 467 -12.26 0.50 -0.74
CA ARG A 467 -11.33 -0.07 0.23
C ARG A 467 -11.99 -0.11 1.62
N HIS A 468 -11.86 -1.24 2.28
CA HIS A 468 -12.40 -1.41 3.64
C HIS A 468 -11.63 -0.57 4.67
N GLU A 469 -12.28 -0.27 5.79
CA GLU A 469 -11.59 0.27 6.97
C GLU A 469 -10.37 -0.59 7.32
N ARG A 470 -9.22 0.05 7.59
CA ARG A 470 -7.93 -0.62 7.86
C ARG A 470 -7.42 -1.53 6.73
N GLU A 471 -7.88 -1.38 5.52
CA GLU A 471 -7.22 -1.98 4.38
C GLU A 471 -6.09 -1.07 3.89
N ALA A 472 -4.91 -1.64 3.64
CA ALA A 472 -3.77 -0.88 3.14
C ALA A 472 -4.06 -0.23 1.78
N MET A 473 -3.46 0.92 1.53
CA MET A 473 -3.47 1.57 0.22
C MET A 473 -2.39 0.95 -0.66
N TYR A 474 -2.76 0.59 -1.88
CA TYR A 474 -1.84 0.00 -2.84
C TYR A 474 -1.35 1.08 -3.80
N THR A 475 -0.04 1.14 -4.00
CA THR A 475 0.59 2.04 -4.98
C THR A 475 1.45 1.20 -5.91
N GLY A 476 1.31 1.41 -7.21
CA GLY A 476 2.09 0.72 -8.24
C GLY A 476 2.90 1.73 -9.05
N THR A 477 4.03 1.28 -9.57
CA THR A 477 4.86 2.03 -10.52
C THR A 477 4.75 1.49 -11.94
N ASP A 478 4.00 0.39 -12.18
CA ASP A 478 3.98 -0.32 -13.45
C ASP A 478 2.57 -0.64 -13.96
N LEU A 479 2.45 -0.62 -15.25
CA LEU A 479 1.54 -1.17 -16.27
C LEU A 479 0.09 -1.57 -15.92
N ALA A 480 -0.22 -1.90 -14.67
CA ALA A 480 -1.59 -2.01 -14.15
C ALA A 480 -1.63 -1.33 -12.81
N ALA A 481 -2.18 -0.14 -12.74
CA ALA A 481 -2.48 0.49 -11.46
C ALA A 481 -3.20 -0.54 -10.57
N PRO A 482 -2.86 -0.63 -9.27
CA PRO A 482 -3.47 -1.63 -8.36
C PRO A 482 -4.99 -1.61 -8.32
N TYR A 483 -5.58 -0.51 -8.75
CA TYR A 483 -7.02 -0.28 -8.86
C TYR A 483 -7.52 -0.28 -10.31
N GLY A 484 -6.66 -0.59 -11.29
CA GLY A 484 -7.03 -0.84 -12.69
C GLY A 484 -7.41 -2.29 -12.98
N ILE A 485 -7.28 -3.19 -12.00
CA ILE A 485 -7.66 -4.59 -12.10
C ILE A 485 -9.02 -4.84 -11.41
N ARG A 486 -9.79 -5.76 -11.93
CA ARG A 486 -11.12 -6.11 -11.40
C ARG A 486 -11.01 -7.13 -10.25
N VAL A 487 -10.50 -6.70 -9.08
CA VAL A 487 -10.34 -7.55 -7.88
C VAL A 487 -11.68 -8.10 -7.40
N ASP A 488 -12.76 -7.35 -7.58
CA ASP A 488 -14.14 -7.74 -7.26
C ASP A 488 -14.60 -9.05 -7.93
N ARG A 489 -14.03 -9.41 -9.08
CA ARG A 489 -14.32 -10.68 -9.75
C ARG A 489 -13.32 -11.81 -9.45
N MET A 490 -12.31 -11.53 -8.62
CA MET A 490 -11.24 -12.46 -8.25
C MET A 490 -11.48 -13.19 -6.91
N ASP A 491 -12.69 -13.17 -6.38
CA ASP A 491 -13.07 -13.63 -5.05
C ASP A 491 -12.42 -14.97 -4.64
N ALA A 492 -12.49 -15.99 -5.47
CA ALA A 492 -12.07 -17.35 -5.16
C ALA A 492 -10.58 -17.65 -5.42
N HIS A 493 -9.86 -16.74 -6.07
CA HIS A 493 -8.45 -16.99 -6.42
C HIS A 493 -7.47 -15.91 -6.00
N GLY A 494 -7.95 -14.74 -5.56
CA GLY A 494 -7.04 -13.62 -5.26
C GLY A 494 -7.68 -12.38 -4.66
N GLY A 495 -8.98 -12.34 -4.47
CA GLY A 495 -9.73 -11.14 -4.09
C GLY A 495 -9.90 -10.90 -2.58
N TRP A 496 -9.26 -11.67 -1.72
CA TRP A 496 -9.32 -11.45 -0.27
C TRP A 496 -8.29 -10.41 0.19
N ALA A 497 -8.67 -9.65 1.21
CA ALA A 497 -7.79 -8.84 2.04
C ALA A 497 -7.84 -9.36 3.48
N ALA A 498 -6.68 -9.63 4.08
CA ALA A 498 -6.56 -10.23 5.40
C ALA A 498 -5.36 -9.70 6.18
N THR A 499 -5.36 -9.89 7.48
CA THR A 499 -4.19 -9.71 8.33
C THR A 499 -3.34 -10.99 8.34
N PRO A 500 -2.03 -10.92 8.65
CA PRO A 500 -1.21 -12.13 8.86
C PRO A 500 -1.75 -13.06 9.95
N VAL A 501 -2.42 -12.49 10.95
CA VAL A 501 -3.07 -13.26 12.04
C VAL A 501 -4.24 -14.07 11.52
N ASP A 502 -5.08 -13.51 10.64
CA ASP A 502 -6.18 -14.25 10.01
C ASP A 502 -5.66 -15.42 9.18
N LEU A 503 -4.59 -15.19 8.40
CA LEU A 503 -3.96 -16.22 7.58
C LEU A 503 -3.39 -17.37 8.43
N LEU A 504 -2.75 -17.07 9.57
CA LEU A 504 -2.26 -18.11 10.47
C LEU A 504 -3.41 -18.86 11.18
N ARG A 505 -4.48 -18.17 11.60
CA ARG A 505 -5.66 -18.83 12.17
C ARG A 505 -6.32 -19.78 11.18
N PHE A 506 -6.41 -19.35 9.92
CA PHE A 506 -6.86 -20.24 8.86
C PHE A 506 -5.92 -21.45 8.69
N LEU A 507 -4.59 -21.21 8.63
CA LEU A 507 -3.61 -22.28 8.46
C LEU A 507 -3.69 -23.31 9.57
N PHE A 508 -3.78 -22.90 10.84
CA PHE A 508 -3.88 -23.79 12.00
C PHE A 508 -5.09 -24.70 11.97
N ALA A 509 -6.14 -24.33 11.24
CA ALA A 509 -7.35 -25.11 11.11
C ALA A 509 -7.30 -26.15 9.98
N VAL A 510 -6.17 -26.24 9.26
CA VAL A 510 -5.96 -27.19 8.14
C VAL A 510 -4.54 -27.77 8.12
N ASP A 511 -3.73 -27.57 9.17
CA ASP A 511 -2.32 -27.91 9.19
C ASP A 511 -2.00 -29.31 9.75
N GLY A 512 -2.99 -29.97 10.36
CA GLY A 512 -2.83 -31.30 10.92
C GLY A 512 -2.28 -31.32 12.34
N LEU A 513 -2.03 -30.17 12.96
CA LEU A 513 -1.62 -30.11 14.35
C LEU A 513 -2.81 -30.35 15.31
N PRO A 514 -2.59 -30.90 16.51
CA PRO A 514 -3.67 -31.26 17.41
C PRO A 514 -4.38 -30.05 18.05
N SER A 515 -3.79 -28.86 17.96
CA SER A 515 -4.32 -27.63 18.58
C SER A 515 -3.88 -26.39 17.81
N PRO A 516 -4.80 -25.51 17.42
CA PRO A 516 -6.28 -25.73 17.47
C PRO A 516 -6.75 -26.89 16.59
N ALA A 517 -7.95 -27.39 16.84
CA ALA A 517 -8.49 -28.49 16.04
C ALA A 517 -8.77 -28.06 14.61
N ASP A 518 -8.46 -28.93 13.67
CA ASP A 518 -8.76 -28.69 12.26
C ASP A 518 -10.28 -28.70 11.97
N ILE A 519 -10.68 -27.91 10.98
CA ILE A 519 -12.05 -27.91 10.46
C ILE A 519 -12.29 -28.98 9.39
N LEU A 520 -11.21 -29.57 8.87
CA LEU A 520 -11.24 -30.66 7.89
C LEU A 520 -10.83 -31.99 8.52
N GLN A 521 -11.43 -33.06 8.05
CA GLN A 521 -11.03 -34.44 8.40
C GLN A 521 -9.62 -34.76 7.89
N PRO A 522 -8.87 -35.67 8.52
CA PRO A 522 -7.53 -36.06 8.11
C PRO A 522 -7.40 -36.45 6.62
N ALA A 523 -8.42 -37.15 6.08
CA ALA A 523 -8.42 -37.56 4.67
C ALA A 523 -8.47 -36.36 3.70
N SER A 524 -9.28 -35.35 4.00
CA SER A 524 -9.36 -34.11 3.20
C SER A 524 -8.06 -33.30 3.25
N ARG A 525 -7.47 -33.17 4.44
CA ARG A 525 -6.17 -32.50 4.60
C ARG A 525 -5.07 -33.19 3.81
N THR A 526 -4.97 -34.52 3.93
CA THR A 526 -4.03 -35.31 3.13
C THR A 526 -4.27 -35.10 1.63
N ALA A 527 -5.53 -35.12 1.20
CA ALA A 527 -5.88 -34.86 -0.20
C ALA A 527 -5.46 -33.45 -0.65
N MET A 528 -5.62 -32.42 0.20
CA MET A 528 -5.22 -31.04 -0.10
C MET A 528 -3.71 -30.84 -0.18
N THR A 529 -2.91 -31.60 0.56
CA THR A 529 -1.45 -31.41 0.67
C THR A 529 -0.62 -32.46 -0.08
N THR A 530 -1.27 -33.49 -0.66
CA THR A 530 -0.57 -34.45 -1.54
C THR A 530 -0.43 -33.87 -2.94
N ALA A 531 0.81 -33.75 -3.41
CA ALA A 531 1.09 -33.24 -4.75
C ALA A 531 0.41 -34.08 -5.83
N SER A 532 -0.13 -33.43 -6.85
CA SER A 532 -0.81 -34.09 -7.96
C SER A 532 0.18 -34.83 -8.85
N ALA A 533 -0.32 -35.85 -9.58
CA ALA A 533 0.50 -36.62 -10.52
C ALA A 533 1.04 -35.77 -11.67
N VAL A 534 0.35 -34.68 -12.03
CA VAL A 534 0.77 -33.79 -13.13
C VAL A 534 1.82 -32.74 -12.69
N ARG A 535 1.96 -32.52 -11.37
CA ARG A 535 3.00 -31.66 -10.79
C ARG A 535 3.53 -32.29 -9.51
N PRO A 536 4.24 -33.42 -9.62
CA PRO A 536 4.76 -34.12 -8.45
C PRO A 536 5.94 -33.37 -7.82
N VAL A 537 6.20 -33.64 -6.55
CA VAL A 537 7.43 -33.19 -5.88
C VAL A 537 8.61 -33.93 -6.49
N THR A 538 9.67 -33.20 -6.80
CA THR A 538 10.98 -33.76 -7.21
C THR A 538 12.08 -33.26 -6.28
N PRO A 539 13.28 -33.84 -6.27
CA PRO A 539 14.39 -33.33 -5.46
C PRO A 539 14.78 -31.89 -5.73
N THR A 540 14.51 -31.39 -6.95
CA THR A 540 14.91 -30.04 -7.40
C THR A 540 13.76 -29.08 -7.63
N ALA A 541 12.51 -29.53 -7.55
CA ALA A 541 11.36 -28.68 -7.80
C ALA A 541 10.16 -29.05 -6.91
N PRO A 542 9.41 -28.07 -6.42
CA PRO A 542 8.19 -28.32 -5.66
C PRO A 542 7.11 -28.88 -6.57
N GLY A 543 6.23 -29.69 -5.95
CA GLY A 543 4.97 -30.10 -6.51
C GLY A 543 3.86 -29.09 -6.22
N TYR A 544 2.71 -29.32 -6.83
CA TYR A 544 1.49 -28.60 -6.50
C TYR A 544 0.37 -29.60 -6.15
N ALA A 545 -0.26 -29.35 -5.02
CA ALA A 545 -1.39 -30.13 -4.54
C ALA A 545 -2.70 -29.39 -4.85
N ARG A 546 -3.69 -29.48 -3.99
CA ARG A 546 -4.98 -28.80 -4.18
C ARG A 546 -5.04 -27.52 -3.37
N GLY A 547 -4.48 -26.45 -3.95
CA GLY A 547 -4.39 -25.13 -3.33
C GLY A 547 -3.07 -24.87 -2.59
N TRP A 548 -2.11 -25.79 -2.59
CA TRP A 548 -0.82 -25.67 -1.92
C TRP A 548 0.33 -26.08 -2.81
N ALA A 549 1.41 -25.32 -2.77
CA ALA A 549 2.71 -25.79 -3.18
C ALA A 549 3.31 -26.67 -2.07
N VAL A 550 4.05 -27.73 -2.45
CA VAL A 550 4.63 -28.72 -1.52
C VAL A 550 6.03 -29.08 -1.96
N ASN A 551 6.99 -29.15 -1.03
CA ASN A 551 8.34 -29.59 -1.33
C ASN A 551 8.67 -30.96 -0.70
N SER A 552 9.87 -31.46 -0.97
CA SER A 552 10.35 -32.76 -0.46
C SER A 552 10.58 -32.78 1.06
N ALA A 553 10.69 -31.62 1.71
CA ALA A 553 10.80 -31.49 3.17
C ALA A 553 9.43 -31.45 3.88
N GLY A 554 8.33 -31.62 3.16
CA GLY A 554 6.98 -31.53 3.73
C GLY A 554 6.49 -30.10 4.01
N THR A 555 7.24 -29.07 3.58
CA THR A 555 6.77 -27.69 3.67
C THR A 555 5.60 -27.48 2.70
N ILE A 556 4.51 -26.93 3.20
CA ILE A 556 3.40 -26.43 2.40
C ILE A 556 3.40 -24.91 2.42
N TRP A 557 3.09 -24.28 1.30
CA TRP A 557 2.97 -22.82 1.22
C TRP A 557 2.08 -22.38 0.06
N HIS A 558 1.67 -21.15 0.13
CA HIS A 558 1.21 -20.41 -1.03
C HIS A 558 1.70 -18.97 -0.95
N ASP A 559 2.24 -18.46 -2.04
CA ASP A 559 2.53 -17.06 -2.25
C ASP A 559 1.44 -16.38 -3.08
N GLY A 560 1.39 -15.07 -3.02
CA GLY A 560 0.41 -14.30 -3.76
C GLY A 560 0.97 -12.96 -4.21
N THR A 561 0.80 -12.64 -5.49
CA THR A 561 1.22 -11.36 -6.07
C THR A 561 0.08 -10.77 -6.90
N LEU A 562 -0.25 -9.52 -6.63
CA LEU A 562 -1.05 -8.64 -7.47
C LEU A 562 -0.29 -7.32 -7.67
N PRO A 563 -0.61 -6.52 -8.69
CA PRO A 563 -0.11 -5.16 -8.74
C PRO A 563 -0.35 -4.45 -7.41
N GLY A 564 0.73 -3.98 -6.77
CA GLY A 564 0.68 -3.29 -5.49
C GLY A 564 0.53 -4.16 -4.24
N SER A 565 0.50 -5.48 -4.31
CA SER A 565 0.50 -6.33 -3.12
C SER A 565 1.26 -7.65 -3.27
N GLN A 566 1.89 -8.07 -2.18
CA GLN A 566 2.57 -9.38 -2.06
C GLN A 566 2.14 -10.02 -0.74
N ALA A 567 1.90 -11.33 -0.77
CA ALA A 567 1.56 -12.13 0.41
C ALA A 567 2.27 -13.48 0.36
N ILE A 568 2.47 -14.07 1.54
CA ILE A 568 2.98 -15.44 1.66
C ILE A 568 2.41 -16.09 2.92
N LEU A 569 2.11 -17.38 2.84
CA LEU A 569 1.68 -18.24 3.94
C LEU A 569 2.47 -19.54 3.86
N VAL A 570 3.21 -19.87 4.91
CA VAL A 570 4.16 -21.00 4.92
C VAL A 570 4.01 -21.83 6.20
N ARG A 571 4.09 -23.14 6.05
CA ARG A 571 4.16 -24.11 7.14
C ARG A 571 5.19 -25.19 6.80
N PRO A 572 6.42 -25.12 7.34
CA PRO A 572 7.36 -26.24 7.35
C PRO A 572 6.86 -27.40 8.22
N ASP A 573 7.45 -28.57 8.06
CA ASP A 573 7.06 -29.78 8.84
C ASP A 573 7.74 -29.86 10.23
N ASP A 574 8.27 -28.73 10.73
CA ASP A 574 8.96 -28.64 12.03
C ASP A 574 8.14 -27.90 13.11
N GLY A 575 6.86 -27.67 12.84
CA GLY A 575 5.94 -26.97 13.72
C GLY A 575 6.01 -25.45 13.70
N ARG A 576 6.87 -24.85 12.87
CA ARG A 576 6.87 -23.42 12.58
C ARG A 576 5.78 -23.08 11.57
N ALA A 577 5.32 -21.82 11.60
CA ALA A 577 4.46 -21.28 10.57
C ALA A 577 4.61 -19.75 10.53
N TRP A 578 4.40 -19.15 9.36
CA TRP A 578 4.34 -17.71 9.23
C TRP A 578 3.43 -17.26 8.10
N ALA A 579 2.91 -16.07 8.27
CA ALA A 579 2.21 -15.32 7.25
C ALA A 579 2.78 -13.91 7.17
N ALA A 580 2.92 -13.39 5.97
CA ALA A 580 3.34 -12.02 5.76
C ALA A 580 2.66 -11.40 4.56
N VAL A 581 2.46 -10.08 4.63
CA VAL A 581 1.78 -9.27 3.61
C VAL A 581 2.47 -7.92 3.48
N CYS A 582 2.50 -7.36 2.27
CA CYS A 582 2.94 -5.98 2.06
C CYS A 582 2.16 -5.29 0.94
N ASN A 583 2.12 -3.95 0.98
CA ASN A 583 1.44 -3.14 -0.05
C ASN A 583 2.39 -2.70 -1.18
N ALA A 584 3.23 -3.62 -1.61
CA ALA A 584 3.98 -3.57 -2.86
C ALA A 584 3.92 -4.95 -3.52
N GLY A 585 3.71 -4.99 -4.80
CA GLY A 585 3.71 -6.24 -5.58
C GLY A 585 4.08 -5.92 -7.01
N ARG A 586 5.05 -6.66 -7.54
CA ARG A 586 5.54 -6.52 -8.90
C ARG A 586 5.58 -7.90 -9.53
N PRO A 587 4.54 -8.29 -10.29
CA PRO A 587 4.55 -9.54 -11.03
C PRO A 587 5.83 -9.67 -11.87
N ASN A 588 6.38 -10.87 -11.93
CA ASN A 588 7.61 -11.18 -12.68
C ASN A 588 8.90 -10.48 -12.18
N SER A 589 8.94 -10.01 -10.93
CA SER A 589 10.13 -9.44 -10.31
C SER A 589 10.72 -10.39 -9.25
N ALA A 590 11.96 -10.12 -8.83
CA ALA A 590 12.62 -10.86 -7.74
C ALA A 590 12.05 -10.55 -6.34
N LEU A 591 11.11 -9.59 -6.22
CA LEU A 591 10.55 -9.16 -4.94
C LEU A 591 9.94 -10.34 -4.16
N GLY A 592 9.13 -11.18 -4.81
CA GLY A 592 8.49 -12.32 -4.15
C GLY A 592 9.48 -13.33 -3.57
N GLY A 593 10.53 -13.67 -4.31
CA GLY A 593 11.58 -14.59 -3.83
C GLY A 593 12.40 -14.00 -2.69
N GLU A 594 12.71 -12.68 -2.75
CA GLU A 594 13.41 -12.01 -1.65
C GLU A 594 12.51 -11.79 -0.43
N PHE A 595 11.22 -11.63 -0.63
CA PHE A 595 10.25 -11.56 0.46
C PHE A 595 10.16 -12.89 1.22
N ASP A 596 10.12 -14.01 0.51
CA ASP A 596 10.19 -15.34 1.12
C ASP A 596 11.52 -15.54 1.88
N ALA A 597 12.66 -15.23 1.24
CA ALA A 597 13.97 -15.34 1.87
C ALA A 597 14.11 -14.47 3.14
N LEU A 598 13.52 -13.28 3.14
CA LEU A 598 13.44 -12.42 4.32
C LEU A 598 12.71 -13.11 5.47
N LEU A 599 11.56 -13.71 5.20
CA LEU A 599 10.73 -14.33 6.23
C LEU A 599 11.41 -15.57 6.84
N TRP A 600 12.15 -16.35 6.05
CA TRP A 600 13.00 -17.42 6.57
C TRP A 600 14.03 -16.91 7.57
N GLN A 601 14.73 -15.79 7.25
CA GLN A 601 15.70 -15.18 8.17
C GLN A 601 15.02 -14.61 9.43
N VAL A 602 13.88 -13.94 9.29
CA VAL A 602 13.13 -13.39 10.43
C VAL A 602 12.62 -14.51 11.34
N GLN A 603 12.18 -15.64 10.78
CA GLN A 603 11.75 -16.81 11.53
C GLN A 603 12.86 -17.43 12.35
N ASP A 604 14.11 -17.40 11.87
CA ASP A 604 15.27 -17.94 12.57
C ASP A 604 15.71 -17.09 13.79
N LEU A 605 15.17 -15.88 13.95
CA LEU A 605 15.43 -15.03 15.12
C LEU A 605 14.56 -15.39 16.35
N LEU A 606 13.57 -16.27 16.21
CA LEU A 606 12.65 -16.73 17.23
C LEU A 606 12.94 -18.18 17.69
#